data_879b997769e8bbaf6ec8a67777628ccd
#
_entry.id   879b997769e8bbaf6ec8a67777628ccd
#
_cell.length_a   1.000
_cell.length_b   1.000
_cell.length_c   1.000
_cell.angle_alpha   90.00
_cell.angle_beta   90.00
_cell.angle_gamma   90.00
#
_symmetry.space_group_name_H-M   'P 1'
#
loop_
_entity.id
_entity.type
_entity.pdbx_description
1 polymer ?
#
loop_
_entity_poly.entity_id
_entity_poly.type
_entity_poly.pdbx_seq_one_letter_code
_entity_poly.pdbx_strand_id
1 'polypeptide(L)'
;YKRQLVDRIVPGFPRKDIAAIKEKLQYDDNMVVQAEIFHLWVIEAPQEVAAEFPADKAGLNVLFVPSEAPYHERKVTLLNGPHTVLSPVAYLSGINIVRDACQHPVVGKFIHKVMFEELMETLNLPKAELEKFAHDVLERFNNPFVDHQVTSIMLNSFPKYQTRDLPGLKTYLERKGKLPEGLVLGLAAIITYYKGGVRADGAEIVPNDAQEIMDLLKQLWATGDTAKVTEGVLGATFIWGEDLNLIPGLAEAVKKNLDSIQEKGMLETVKAIL
;
A
#
# COMPACT_ATOMS: atom_id res chain seq x y z
N TYR A 1 -27.32 0.89 -9.74
CA TYR A 1 -26.35 1.33 -8.72
C TYR A 1 -25.39 2.35 -9.32
N LYS A 2 -24.81 3.20 -8.48
CA LYS A 2 -23.91 4.27 -8.95
C LYS A 2 -22.45 3.97 -8.66
N ARG A 3 -22.16 3.35 -7.52
CA ARG A 3 -20.81 3.04 -7.03
C ARG A 3 -20.80 1.68 -6.35
N GLN A 4 -19.62 1.07 -6.32
CA GLN A 4 -19.42 -0.19 -5.62
C GLN A 4 -17.98 -0.28 -5.11
N LEU A 5 -17.81 -1.01 -4.03
CA LEU A 5 -16.52 -1.37 -3.47
C LEU A 5 -16.43 -2.89 -3.32
N VAL A 6 -15.37 -3.48 -3.79
CA VAL A 6 -14.99 -4.85 -3.44
C VAL A 6 -13.78 -4.80 -2.51
N ASP A 7 -13.90 -5.45 -1.35
CA ASP A 7 -12.80 -5.64 -0.42
C ASP A 7 -12.46 -7.13 -0.35
N ARG A 8 -11.37 -7.50 -0.99
CA ARG A 8 -10.78 -8.84 -0.99
C ARG A 8 -9.31 -8.73 -1.38
N ILE A 9 -8.43 -9.44 -0.68
CA ILE A 9 -7.02 -9.56 -1.07
C ILE A 9 -6.91 -10.68 -2.10
N VAL A 10 -6.42 -10.34 -3.30
CA VAL A 10 -6.26 -11.25 -4.44
C VAL A 10 -4.82 -11.17 -4.92
N PRO A 11 -3.92 -12.05 -4.46
CA PRO A 11 -2.52 -12.09 -4.89
C PRO A 11 -2.32 -12.43 -6.36
N GLY A 12 -3.31 -13.05 -6.99
CA GLY A 12 -3.28 -13.40 -8.40
C GLY A 12 -3.05 -14.89 -8.66
N PHE A 13 -2.31 -15.21 -9.71
CA PHE A 13 -2.06 -16.61 -10.10
C PHE A 13 -1.31 -17.37 -9.00
N PRO A 14 -1.78 -18.57 -8.58
CA PRO A 14 -1.11 -19.35 -7.54
C PRO A 14 0.28 -19.80 -7.99
N ARG A 15 1.28 -19.57 -7.16
CA ARG A 15 2.66 -19.96 -7.44
C ARG A 15 3.01 -21.34 -6.92
N LYS A 16 2.22 -21.84 -5.96
CA LYS A 16 2.36 -23.15 -5.33
C LYS A 16 1.13 -23.99 -5.70
N ASP A 17 1.31 -25.29 -5.72
CA ASP A 17 0.24 -26.28 -5.85
C ASP A 17 -0.63 -26.17 -7.12
N ILE A 18 -0.17 -25.44 -8.15
CA ILE A 18 -0.96 -25.26 -9.39
C ILE A 18 -1.35 -26.60 -10.05
N ALA A 19 -0.46 -27.59 -10.01
CA ALA A 19 -0.73 -28.92 -10.55
C ALA A 19 -1.89 -29.59 -9.78
N ALA A 20 -1.87 -29.57 -8.44
CA ALA A 20 -2.93 -30.13 -7.62
C ALA A 20 -4.26 -29.36 -7.77
N ILE A 21 -4.19 -28.04 -8.00
CA ILE A 21 -5.37 -27.22 -8.28
C ILE A 21 -5.98 -27.62 -9.62
N LYS A 22 -5.18 -27.74 -10.69
CA LYS A 22 -5.64 -28.14 -12.02
C LYS A 22 -6.25 -29.56 -12.03
N GLU A 23 -5.65 -30.48 -11.26
CA GLU A 23 -6.20 -31.84 -11.09
C GLU A 23 -7.59 -31.81 -10.46
N LYS A 24 -7.81 -30.97 -9.43
CA LYS A 24 -9.13 -30.82 -8.80
C LYS A 24 -10.18 -30.17 -9.72
N LEU A 25 -9.77 -29.29 -10.62
CA LEU A 25 -10.67 -28.61 -11.54
C LEU A 25 -11.17 -29.54 -12.66
N GLN A 26 -10.43 -30.59 -12.99
CA GLN A 26 -10.75 -31.53 -14.10
C GLN A 26 -10.78 -30.89 -15.51
N TYR A 27 -10.23 -29.69 -15.64
CA TYR A 27 -10.02 -28.98 -16.89
C TYR A 27 -8.76 -28.08 -16.78
N ASP A 28 -8.21 -27.69 -17.91
CA ASP A 28 -7.06 -26.79 -17.95
C ASP A 28 -7.54 -25.34 -17.92
N ASP A 29 -7.11 -24.60 -16.89
CA ASP A 29 -7.44 -23.20 -16.69
C ASP A 29 -6.17 -22.39 -16.48
N ASN A 30 -5.91 -21.45 -17.38
CA ASN A 30 -4.78 -20.54 -17.29
C ASN A 30 -5.12 -19.20 -16.60
N MET A 31 -6.38 -19.03 -16.20
CA MET A 31 -6.90 -17.83 -15.54
C MET A 31 -7.20 -18.06 -14.05
N VAL A 32 -6.68 -19.14 -13.48
CA VAL A 32 -6.84 -19.44 -12.04
C VAL A 32 -6.24 -18.32 -11.21
N VAL A 33 -7.01 -17.82 -10.25
CA VAL A 33 -6.55 -16.83 -9.28
C VAL A 33 -6.73 -17.32 -7.85
N GLN A 34 -5.73 -17.05 -7.02
CA GLN A 34 -5.78 -17.28 -5.59
C GLN A 34 -6.31 -16.03 -4.90
N ALA A 35 -7.19 -16.21 -3.93
CA ALA A 35 -7.73 -15.13 -3.12
C ALA A 35 -7.91 -15.58 -1.67
N GLU A 36 -7.98 -14.64 -0.73
CA GLU A 36 -8.40 -14.93 0.63
C GLU A 36 -9.87 -15.36 0.69
N ILE A 37 -10.27 -16.00 1.79
CA ILE A 37 -11.68 -16.41 2.01
C ILE A 37 -12.56 -15.19 2.25
N PHE A 38 -12.05 -14.19 2.99
CA PHE A 38 -12.77 -12.94 3.24
C PHE A 38 -13.18 -12.27 1.93
N HIS A 39 -14.40 -11.77 1.90
CA HIS A 39 -14.91 -10.90 0.85
C HIS A 39 -15.97 -9.96 1.42
N LEU A 40 -16.00 -8.76 0.90
CA LEU A 40 -17.06 -7.78 1.14
C LEU A 40 -17.34 -7.06 -0.18
N TRP A 41 -18.59 -7.06 -0.60
CA TRP A 41 -19.05 -6.27 -1.72
C TRP A 41 -20.08 -5.24 -1.26
N VAL A 42 -19.73 -3.97 -1.33
CA VAL A 42 -20.60 -2.85 -0.98
C VAL A 42 -21.14 -2.23 -2.25
N ILE A 43 -22.45 -2.14 -2.37
CA ILE A 43 -23.17 -1.60 -3.52
C ILE A 43 -23.97 -0.37 -3.06
N GLU A 44 -23.64 0.80 -3.60
CA GLU A 44 -24.43 2.01 -3.39
C GLU A 44 -25.67 1.97 -4.29
N ALA A 45 -26.78 1.57 -3.72
CA ALA A 45 -28.03 1.41 -4.44
C ALA A 45 -29.25 1.54 -3.51
N PRO A 46 -30.44 1.86 -4.06
CA PRO A 46 -31.72 1.74 -3.35
C PRO A 46 -32.00 0.28 -2.96
N GLN A 47 -32.83 0.08 -1.93
CA GLN A 47 -33.17 -1.26 -1.43
C GLN A 47 -33.94 -2.13 -2.44
N GLU A 48 -34.60 -1.51 -3.40
CA GLU A 48 -35.28 -2.23 -4.49
C GLU A 48 -34.30 -3.07 -5.31
N VAL A 49 -33.06 -2.59 -5.49
CA VAL A 49 -31.99 -3.32 -6.18
C VAL A 49 -31.61 -4.60 -5.43
N ALA A 50 -31.64 -4.59 -4.09
CA ALA A 50 -31.40 -5.78 -3.29
C ALA A 50 -32.47 -6.86 -3.51
N ALA A 51 -33.68 -6.47 -3.84
CA ALA A 51 -34.75 -7.41 -4.15
C ALA A 51 -34.56 -8.06 -5.55
N GLU A 52 -34.05 -7.30 -6.52
CA GLU A 52 -33.75 -7.80 -7.87
C GLU A 52 -32.47 -8.62 -7.94
N PHE A 53 -31.49 -8.28 -7.09
CA PHE A 53 -30.19 -8.95 -6.99
C PHE A 53 -29.92 -9.42 -5.55
N PRO A 54 -30.57 -10.48 -5.07
CA PRO A 54 -30.54 -10.92 -3.68
C PRO A 54 -29.25 -11.70 -3.31
N ALA A 55 -28.07 -11.16 -3.61
CA ALA A 55 -26.78 -11.79 -3.38
C ALA A 55 -26.49 -11.96 -1.89
N ASP A 56 -26.99 -11.08 -1.03
CA ASP A 56 -26.94 -11.18 0.43
C ASP A 56 -27.66 -12.45 0.94
N LYS A 57 -28.79 -12.83 0.31
CA LYS A 57 -29.55 -14.02 0.66
C LYS A 57 -28.88 -15.32 0.19
N ALA A 58 -27.95 -15.23 -0.74
CA ALA A 58 -27.14 -16.36 -1.20
C ALA A 58 -25.96 -16.70 -0.25
N GLY A 59 -25.88 -16.07 0.91
CA GLY A 59 -24.81 -16.27 1.89
C GLY A 59 -23.51 -15.52 1.55
N LEU A 60 -23.56 -14.59 0.59
CA LEU A 60 -22.43 -13.73 0.26
C LEU A 60 -22.44 -12.49 1.15
N ASN A 61 -21.25 -12.00 1.50
CA ASN A 61 -21.11 -10.75 2.27
C ASN A 61 -21.27 -9.54 1.34
N VAL A 62 -22.52 -9.23 1.02
CA VAL A 62 -22.92 -8.12 0.15
C VAL A 62 -23.77 -7.14 0.94
N LEU A 63 -23.44 -5.86 0.86
CA LEU A 63 -24.17 -4.77 1.51
C LEU A 63 -24.76 -3.84 0.44
N PHE A 64 -26.05 -3.54 0.57
CA PHE A 64 -26.71 -2.47 -0.17
C PHE A 64 -26.84 -1.26 0.73
N VAL A 65 -26.22 -0.16 0.36
CA VAL A 65 -26.08 1.03 1.23
C VAL A 65 -26.46 2.32 0.50
N PRO A 66 -26.88 3.35 1.22
CA PRO A 66 -27.14 4.67 0.63
C PRO A 66 -25.88 5.36 0.10
N SER A 67 -24.71 5.06 0.71
CA SER A 67 -23.39 5.55 0.27
C SER A 67 -22.30 4.53 0.55
N GLU A 68 -21.48 4.24 -0.46
CA GLU A 68 -20.30 3.37 -0.31
C GLU A 68 -19.07 4.12 0.23
N ALA A 69 -19.10 5.46 0.20
CA ALA A 69 -17.96 6.31 0.49
C ALA A 69 -17.28 6.03 1.84
N PRO A 70 -17.98 5.83 2.98
CA PRO A 70 -17.32 5.50 4.25
C PRO A 70 -16.55 4.16 4.20
N TYR A 71 -17.07 3.17 3.49
CA TYR A 71 -16.43 1.87 3.32
C TYR A 71 -15.20 2.00 2.42
N HIS A 72 -15.32 2.77 1.34
CA HIS A 72 -14.22 3.04 0.42
C HIS A 72 -13.08 3.77 1.13
N GLU A 73 -13.38 4.87 1.81
CA GLU A 73 -12.40 5.68 2.53
C GLU A 73 -11.65 4.82 3.56
N ARG A 74 -12.37 4.11 4.43
CA ARG A 74 -11.78 3.23 5.43
C ARG A 74 -10.88 2.16 4.80
N LYS A 75 -11.36 1.47 3.75
CA LYS A 75 -10.62 0.40 3.09
C LYS A 75 -9.38 0.93 2.38
N VAL A 76 -9.48 2.02 1.64
CA VAL A 76 -8.33 2.61 0.94
C VAL A 76 -7.27 3.08 1.93
N THR A 77 -7.70 3.74 3.00
CA THR A 77 -6.78 4.28 4.01
C THR A 77 -6.14 3.20 4.88
N LEU A 78 -6.92 2.25 5.43
CA LEU A 78 -6.41 1.30 6.42
C LEU A 78 -6.00 -0.07 5.85
N LEU A 79 -6.29 -0.37 4.58
CA LEU A 79 -5.79 -1.57 3.92
C LEU A 79 -4.82 -1.24 2.79
N ASN A 80 -5.24 -0.42 1.83
CA ASN A 80 -4.43 -0.16 0.64
C ASN A 80 -3.24 0.77 0.93
N GLY A 81 -3.41 1.81 1.76
CA GLY A 81 -2.33 2.72 2.16
C GLY A 81 -1.18 1.98 2.84
N PRO A 82 -1.43 1.28 3.96
CA PRO A 82 -0.39 0.50 4.63
C PRO A 82 0.34 -0.49 3.71
N HIS A 83 -0.38 -1.18 2.82
CA HIS A 83 0.24 -2.05 1.82
C HIS A 83 1.22 -1.29 0.91
N THR A 84 0.86 -0.06 0.50
CA THR A 84 1.65 0.73 -0.43
C THR A 84 3.00 1.13 0.18
N VAL A 85 3.02 1.54 1.44
CA VAL A 85 4.27 1.95 2.12
C VAL A 85 5.03 0.79 2.75
N LEU A 86 4.33 -0.25 3.23
CA LEU A 86 4.95 -1.47 3.77
C LEU A 86 5.80 -2.18 2.72
N SER A 87 5.29 -2.29 1.49
CA SER A 87 5.89 -3.14 0.47
C SER A 87 7.32 -2.73 0.09
N PRO A 88 7.63 -1.47 -0.24
CA PRO A 88 9.00 -1.06 -0.52
C PRO A 88 9.90 -1.10 0.72
N VAL A 89 9.37 -0.78 1.92
CA VAL A 89 10.13 -0.90 3.17
C VAL A 89 10.51 -2.36 3.43
N ALA A 90 9.57 -3.29 3.30
CA ALA A 90 9.84 -4.72 3.46
C ALA A 90 10.83 -5.23 2.41
N TYR A 91 10.59 -4.90 1.14
CA TYR A 91 11.45 -5.35 0.05
C TYR A 91 12.90 -4.88 0.21
N LEU A 92 13.11 -3.60 0.49
CA LEU A 92 14.45 -3.03 0.71
C LEU A 92 15.11 -3.55 2.01
N SER A 93 14.31 -4.13 2.92
CA SER A 93 14.79 -4.82 4.12
C SER A 93 15.08 -6.32 3.90
N GLY A 94 14.98 -6.83 2.68
CA GLY A 94 15.21 -8.24 2.36
C GLY A 94 13.98 -9.15 2.55
N ILE A 95 12.79 -8.59 2.79
CA ILE A 95 11.56 -9.35 3.06
C ILE A 95 10.65 -9.32 1.82
N ASN A 96 10.21 -10.49 1.37
CA ASN A 96 9.50 -10.63 0.10
C ASN A 96 7.99 -10.85 0.23
N ILE A 97 7.50 -11.20 1.42
CA ILE A 97 6.12 -11.59 1.67
C ILE A 97 5.50 -10.69 2.74
N VAL A 98 4.26 -10.24 2.52
CA VAL A 98 3.53 -9.34 3.45
C VAL A 98 3.44 -9.93 4.86
N ARG A 99 3.09 -11.21 5.00
CA ARG A 99 3.02 -11.90 6.29
C ARG A 99 4.34 -11.81 7.05
N ASP A 100 5.45 -12.12 6.38
CA ASP A 100 6.77 -12.11 7.00
C ASP A 100 7.19 -10.69 7.41
N ALA A 101 6.76 -9.68 6.64
CA ALA A 101 6.95 -8.27 6.98
C ALA A 101 6.16 -7.87 8.23
N CYS A 102 4.91 -8.29 8.36
CA CYS A 102 4.09 -8.02 9.54
C CYS A 102 4.63 -8.72 10.80
N GLN A 103 5.25 -9.90 10.66
CA GLN A 103 5.85 -10.65 11.76
C GLN A 103 7.28 -10.21 12.09
N HIS A 104 7.92 -9.42 11.23
CA HIS A 104 9.28 -8.95 11.47
C HIS A 104 9.32 -7.93 12.62
N PRO A 105 10.24 -8.05 13.60
CA PRO A 105 10.23 -7.25 14.84
C PRO A 105 10.35 -5.73 14.64
N VAL A 106 10.94 -5.30 13.53
CA VAL A 106 11.08 -3.86 13.20
C VAL A 106 9.98 -3.44 12.21
N VAL A 107 9.83 -4.16 11.09
CA VAL A 107 8.86 -3.79 10.04
C VAL A 107 7.42 -3.97 10.52
N GLY A 108 7.15 -4.95 11.39
CA GLY A 108 5.83 -5.11 12.02
C GLY A 108 5.44 -3.91 12.91
N LYS A 109 6.41 -3.31 13.63
CA LYS A 109 6.14 -2.08 14.38
C LYS A 109 5.93 -0.87 13.45
N PHE A 110 6.67 -0.80 12.36
CA PHE A 110 6.48 0.23 11.35
C PHE A 110 5.05 0.22 10.78
N ILE A 111 4.56 -0.95 10.37
CA ILE A 111 3.19 -1.05 9.85
C ILE A 111 2.14 -0.69 10.90
N HIS A 112 2.36 -1.07 12.16
CA HIS A 112 1.49 -0.69 13.26
C HIS A 112 1.46 0.84 13.43
N LYS A 113 2.62 1.52 13.47
CA LYS A 113 2.71 2.98 13.52
C LYS A 113 1.94 3.64 12.38
N VAL A 114 2.18 3.21 11.15
CA VAL A 114 1.49 3.76 9.97
C VAL A 114 -0.03 3.60 10.06
N MET A 115 -0.50 2.41 10.46
CA MET A 115 -1.94 2.13 10.50
C MET A 115 -2.65 2.84 11.64
N PHE A 116 -2.14 2.71 12.87
CA PHE A 116 -2.86 3.10 14.10
C PHE A 116 -2.53 4.52 14.57
N GLU A 117 -1.31 5.01 14.31
CA GLU A 117 -0.86 6.31 14.82
C GLU A 117 -0.90 7.41 13.75
N GLU A 118 -0.89 7.04 12.46
CA GLU A 118 -0.88 8.00 11.37
C GLU A 118 -2.17 7.94 10.54
N LEU A 119 -2.44 6.87 9.80
CA LEU A 119 -3.59 6.80 8.88
C LEU A 119 -4.94 6.77 9.59
N MET A 120 -5.08 6.03 10.69
CA MET A 120 -6.33 5.99 11.45
C MET A 120 -6.75 7.39 11.96
N GLU A 121 -5.78 8.21 12.33
CA GLU A 121 -6.01 9.59 12.82
C GLU A 121 -6.53 10.54 11.73
N THR A 122 -6.54 10.12 10.47
CA THR A 122 -7.02 10.93 9.34
C THR A 122 -8.49 10.66 8.98
N LEU A 123 -9.08 9.62 9.54
CA LEU A 123 -10.45 9.21 9.24
C LEU A 123 -11.49 9.84 10.20
N ASN A 124 -12.71 10.07 9.68
CA ASN A 124 -13.83 10.64 10.43
C ASN A 124 -14.89 9.57 10.78
N LEU A 125 -14.46 8.39 11.21
CA LEU A 125 -15.32 7.29 11.62
C LEU A 125 -15.11 6.99 13.12
N PRO A 126 -16.04 6.29 13.79
CA PRO A 126 -15.91 5.92 15.18
C PRO A 126 -14.61 5.13 15.43
N LYS A 127 -13.82 5.55 16.41
CA LYS A 127 -12.50 4.99 16.70
C LYS A 127 -12.54 3.47 16.89
N ALA A 128 -13.51 2.96 17.63
CA ALA A 128 -13.66 1.53 17.88
C ALA A 128 -13.91 0.72 16.58
N GLU A 129 -14.62 1.32 15.61
CA GLU A 129 -14.84 0.70 14.30
C GLU A 129 -13.53 0.67 13.47
N LEU A 130 -12.78 1.76 13.51
CA LEU A 130 -11.49 1.86 12.83
C LEU A 130 -10.46 0.90 13.40
N GLU A 131 -10.35 0.82 14.74
CA GLU A 131 -9.47 -0.11 15.45
C GLU A 131 -9.80 -1.56 15.10
N LYS A 132 -11.10 -1.91 15.17
CA LYS A 132 -11.53 -3.25 14.77
C LYS A 132 -11.13 -3.56 13.33
N PHE A 133 -11.42 -2.66 12.39
CA PHE A 133 -11.10 -2.87 10.98
C PHE A 133 -9.58 -2.99 10.76
N ALA A 134 -8.77 -2.17 11.41
CA ALA A 134 -7.31 -2.23 11.30
C ALA A 134 -6.75 -3.56 11.83
N HIS A 135 -7.29 -4.09 12.94
CA HIS A 135 -6.92 -5.40 13.45
C HIS A 135 -7.35 -6.53 12.49
N ASP A 136 -8.57 -6.48 11.97
CA ASP A 136 -9.05 -7.44 10.96
C ASP A 136 -8.13 -7.42 9.71
N VAL A 137 -7.66 -6.25 9.28
CA VAL A 137 -6.70 -6.11 8.16
C VAL A 137 -5.35 -6.74 8.51
N LEU A 138 -4.81 -6.51 9.71
CA LEU A 138 -3.54 -7.14 10.13
C LEU A 138 -3.65 -8.67 10.18
N GLU A 139 -4.79 -9.21 10.61
CA GLU A 139 -5.05 -10.64 10.57
C GLU A 139 -5.02 -11.17 9.12
N ARG A 140 -5.65 -10.46 8.19
CA ARG A 140 -5.65 -10.79 6.76
C ARG A 140 -4.24 -10.70 6.14
N PHE A 141 -3.41 -9.73 6.57
CA PHE A 141 -2.00 -9.63 6.14
C PHE A 141 -1.17 -10.81 6.66
N ASN A 142 -1.51 -11.33 7.83
CA ASN A 142 -0.86 -12.49 8.44
C ASN A 142 -1.41 -13.84 7.94
N ASN A 143 -2.26 -13.87 6.92
CA ASN A 143 -2.87 -15.09 6.39
C ASN A 143 -1.80 -16.16 6.04
N PRO A 144 -1.77 -17.33 6.72
CA PRO A 144 -0.73 -18.34 6.52
C PRO A 144 -0.86 -19.10 5.20
N PHE A 145 -2.02 -19.01 4.57
CA PHE A 145 -2.32 -19.76 3.33
C PHE A 145 -1.96 -18.97 2.06
N VAL A 146 -1.58 -17.70 2.19
CA VAL A 146 -1.32 -16.81 1.05
C VAL A 146 0.05 -16.17 1.19
N ASP A 147 0.96 -16.51 0.27
CA ASP A 147 2.27 -15.85 0.17
C ASP A 147 2.15 -14.60 -0.72
N HIS A 148 1.55 -13.54 -0.17
CA HIS A 148 1.37 -12.29 -0.91
C HIS A 148 2.71 -11.58 -1.10
N GLN A 149 3.22 -11.59 -2.34
CA GLN A 149 4.49 -11.00 -2.69
C GLN A 149 4.42 -9.47 -2.65
N VAL A 150 5.33 -8.82 -1.93
CA VAL A 150 5.40 -7.35 -1.87
C VAL A 150 5.64 -6.73 -3.25
N THR A 151 6.38 -7.41 -4.13
CA THR A 151 6.64 -6.96 -5.50
C THR A 151 5.38 -6.86 -6.35
N SER A 152 4.36 -7.69 -6.12
CA SER A 152 3.07 -7.57 -6.83
C SER A 152 2.28 -6.33 -6.38
N ILE A 153 2.51 -5.86 -5.16
CA ILE A 153 1.91 -4.63 -4.64
C ILE A 153 2.66 -3.40 -5.18
N MET A 154 3.97 -3.51 -5.41
CA MET A 154 4.84 -2.40 -5.79
C MET A 154 4.74 -1.98 -7.26
N LEU A 155 3.96 -2.67 -8.09
CA LEU A 155 3.64 -2.21 -9.44
C LEU A 155 2.91 -0.87 -9.37
N ASN A 156 3.36 0.12 -10.16
CA ASN A 156 2.78 1.46 -10.22
C ASN A 156 2.67 2.11 -8.81
N SER A 157 3.79 2.18 -8.08
CA SER A 157 3.80 2.65 -6.69
C SER A 157 3.45 4.13 -6.55
N PHE A 158 3.88 4.98 -7.48
CA PHE A 158 3.63 6.42 -7.43
C PHE A 158 2.13 6.77 -7.51
N PRO A 159 1.35 6.31 -8.52
CA PRO A 159 -0.10 6.53 -8.54
C PRO A 159 -0.83 5.95 -7.32
N LYS A 160 -0.32 4.84 -6.77
CA LYS A 160 -0.89 4.27 -5.55
C LYS A 160 -0.64 5.15 -4.34
N TYR A 161 0.58 5.66 -4.15
CA TYR A 161 0.86 6.59 -3.06
C TYR A 161 0.04 7.87 -3.19
N GLN A 162 -0.04 8.44 -4.40
CA GLN A 162 -0.84 9.62 -4.69
C GLN A 162 -2.31 9.47 -4.24
N THR A 163 -2.90 8.32 -4.52
CA THR A 163 -4.34 8.12 -4.28
C THR A 163 -4.68 7.53 -2.92
N ARG A 164 -3.73 6.88 -2.23
CA ARG A 164 -3.97 6.13 -1.00
C ARG A 164 -3.36 6.76 0.25
N ASP A 165 -2.17 7.34 0.10
CA ASP A 165 -1.35 7.80 1.24
C ASP A 165 -1.19 9.32 1.30
N LEU A 166 -1.04 9.97 0.15
CA LEU A 166 -0.87 11.43 0.09
C LEU A 166 -2.06 12.21 0.70
N PRO A 167 -3.34 11.82 0.48
CA PRO A 167 -4.46 12.48 1.17
C PRO A 167 -4.35 12.33 2.70
N GLY A 168 -3.98 11.16 3.18
CA GLY A 168 -3.74 10.90 4.61
C GLY A 168 -2.60 11.73 5.16
N LEU A 169 -1.46 11.82 4.45
CA LEU A 169 -0.33 12.66 4.83
C LEU A 169 -0.74 14.12 5.02
N LYS A 170 -1.48 14.67 4.08
CA LYS A 170 -1.97 16.07 4.15
C LYS A 170 -2.93 16.28 5.31
N THR A 171 -3.91 15.39 5.46
CA THR A 171 -4.88 15.46 6.56
C THR A 171 -4.20 15.32 7.92
N TYR A 172 -3.19 14.45 8.03
CA TYR A 172 -2.42 14.30 9.26
C TYR A 172 -1.64 15.57 9.59
N LEU A 173 -0.96 16.15 8.60
CA LEU A 173 -0.22 17.42 8.77
C LEU A 173 -1.17 18.55 9.21
N GLU A 174 -2.33 18.66 8.58
CA GLU A 174 -3.35 19.65 8.97
C GLU A 174 -3.84 19.45 10.40
N ARG A 175 -4.13 18.21 10.81
CA ARG A 175 -4.69 17.90 12.14
C ARG A 175 -3.66 17.95 13.26
N LYS A 176 -2.43 17.54 13.00
CA LYS A 176 -1.38 17.35 14.03
C LYS A 176 -0.28 18.42 13.99
N GLY A 177 -0.23 19.25 12.94
CA GLY A 177 0.83 20.26 12.76
C GLY A 177 2.23 19.70 12.55
N LYS A 178 2.35 18.40 12.23
CA LYS A 178 3.62 17.71 11.94
C LYS A 178 3.41 16.65 10.86
N LEU A 179 4.49 16.31 10.16
CA LEU A 179 4.45 15.24 9.15
C LEU A 179 4.33 13.86 9.80
N PRO A 180 3.57 12.92 9.17
CA PRO A 180 3.55 11.52 9.58
C PRO A 180 4.85 10.83 9.13
N GLU A 181 5.70 10.47 10.09
CA GLU A 181 7.06 9.96 9.83
C GLU A 181 7.07 8.66 9.04
N GLY A 182 6.10 7.78 9.30
CA GLY A 182 5.97 6.49 8.63
C GLY A 182 5.56 6.65 7.16
N LEU A 183 4.59 7.52 6.86
CA LEU A 183 4.18 7.81 5.49
C LEU A 183 5.30 8.49 4.69
N VAL A 184 6.02 9.42 5.32
CA VAL A 184 7.18 10.09 4.68
C VAL A 184 8.31 9.09 4.41
N LEU A 185 8.61 8.19 5.36
CA LEU A 185 9.58 7.12 5.13
C LEU A 185 9.11 6.16 4.03
N GLY A 186 7.82 5.83 3.98
CA GLY A 186 7.23 5.04 2.89
C GLY A 186 7.44 5.66 1.51
N LEU A 187 7.26 6.99 1.40
CA LEU A 187 7.56 7.72 0.15
C LEU A 187 9.04 7.64 -0.20
N ALA A 188 9.94 7.86 0.76
CA ALA A 188 11.38 7.74 0.54
C ALA A 188 11.77 6.31 0.13
N ALA A 189 11.12 5.29 0.70
CA ALA A 189 11.32 3.89 0.32
C ALA A 189 10.87 3.61 -1.13
N ILE A 190 9.72 4.15 -1.57
CA ILE A 190 9.29 4.09 -2.97
C ILE A 190 10.36 4.72 -3.87
N ILE A 191 10.76 5.95 -3.60
CA ILE A 191 11.77 6.66 -4.39
C ILE A 191 13.07 5.85 -4.46
N THR A 192 13.51 5.26 -3.34
CA THR A 192 14.71 4.41 -3.29
C THR A 192 14.55 3.14 -4.13
N TYR A 193 13.39 2.49 -4.08
CA TYR A 193 13.12 1.29 -4.90
C TYR A 193 13.29 1.57 -6.40
N TYR A 194 12.86 2.75 -6.87
CA TYR A 194 12.99 3.13 -8.28
C TYR A 194 14.42 3.54 -8.68
N LYS A 195 15.36 3.56 -7.76
CA LYS A 195 16.80 3.63 -8.09
C LYS A 195 17.27 2.38 -8.85
N GLY A 196 16.60 1.25 -8.61
CA GLY A 196 17.05 -0.04 -9.13
C GLY A 196 18.32 -0.53 -8.45
N GLY A 197 19.05 -1.41 -9.12
CA GLY A 197 20.29 -1.99 -8.62
C GLY A 197 20.08 -3.35 -7.98
N VAL A 198 20.87 -3.68 -6.95
CA VAL A 198 20.86 -5.00 -6.32
C VAL A 198 20.73 -4.84 -4.81
N ARG A 199 19.87 -5.63 -4.19
CA ARG A 199 19.73 -5.73 -2.73
C ARG A 199 20.94 -6.43 -2.10
N ALA A 200 21.07 -6.29 -0.79
CA ALA A 200 22.16 -6.93 -0.03
C ALA A 200 22.20 -8.46 -0.16
N ASP A 201 21.06 -9.10 -0.40
CA ASP A 201 20.93 -10.55 -0.62
C ASP A 201 21.18 -11.00 -2.08
N GLY A 202 21.56 -10.08 -2.96
CA GLY A 202 21.84 -10.34 -4.38
C GLY A 202 20.61 -10.27 -5.29
N ALA A 203 19.42 -10.01 -4.77
CA ALA A 203 18.22 -9.88 -5.59
C ALA A 203 18.24 -8.56 -6.39
N GLU A 204 17.97 -8.66 -7.69
CA GLU A 204 17.85 -7.48 -8.55
C GLU A 204 16.59 -6.68 -8.21
N ILE A 205 16.73 -5.36 -8.14
CA ILE A 205 15.62 -4.43 -7.94
C ILE A 205 15.14 -3.97 -9.31
N VAL A 206 13.96 -4.43 -9.71
CA VAL A 206 13.37 -4.15 -11.03
C VAL A 206 12.03 -3.41 -10.82
N PRO A 207 12.04 -2.08 -10.76
CA PRO A 207 10.81 -1.29 -10.67
C PRO A 207 10.01 -1.37 -11.98
N ASN A 208 8.68 -1.23 -11.87
CA ASN A 208 7.78 -1.23 -13.00
C ASN A 208 6.66 -0.20 -12.77
N ASP A 209 6.65 0.82 -13.63
CA ASP A 209 5.67 1.91 -13.63
C ASP A 209 5.55 2.48 -15.06
N ALA A 210 4.78 3.54 -15.26
CA ALA A 210 4.72 4.28 -16.51
C ALA A 210 6.11 4.74 -16.95
N GLN A 211 6.40 4.65 -18.26
CA GLN A 211 7.72 4.94 -18.82
C GLN A 211 8.22 6.34 -18.43
N GLU A 212 7.34 7.33 -18.41
CA GLU A 212 7.67 8.70 -18.03
C GLU A 212 8.19 8.81 -16.58
N ILE A 213 7.61 8.05 -15.66
CA ILE A 213 8.06 7.96 -14.27
C ILE A 213 9.43 7.28 -14.21
N MET A 214 9.59 6.17 -14.94
CA MET A 214 10.86 5.43 -14.99
C MET A 214 12.00 6.28 -15.53
N ASP A 215 11.74 7.06 -16.59
CA ASP A 215 12.73 7.94 -17.21
C ASP A 215 13.12 9.10 -16.27
N LEU A 216 12.14 9.71 -15.60
CA LEU A 216 12.38 10.74 -14.60
C LEU A 216 13.29 10.22 -13.48
N LEU A 217 12.93 9.09 -12.85
CA LEU A 217 13.70 8.54 -11.74
C LEU A 217 15.12 8.14 -12.16
N LYS A 218 15.27 7.56 -13.35
CA LYS A 218 16.58 7.24 -13.93
C LYS A 218 17.45 8.48 -14.08
N GLN A 219 16.92 9.57 -14.61
CA GLN A 219 17.64 10.84 -14.78
C GLN A 219 18.03 11.46 -13.44
N LEU A 220 17.09 11.50 -12.49
CA LEU A 220 17.34 12.08 -11.18
C LEU A 220 18.39 11.29 -10.40
N TRP A 221 18.29 9.97 -10.36
CA TRP A 221 19.28 9.13 -9.67
C TRP A 221 20.66 9.13 -10.32
N ALA A 222 20.76 9.38 -11.63
CA ALA A 222 22.02 9.56 -12.33
C ALA A 222 22.81 10.79 -11.84
N THR A 223 22.17 11.75 -11.20
CA THR A 223 22.85 12.91 -10.59
C THR A 223 23.70 12.56 -9.37
N GLY A 224 23.40 11.44 -8.69
CA GLY A 224 24.05 11.05 -7.44
C GLY A 224 23.71 11.96 -6.23
N ASP A 225 22.76 12.89 -6.39
CA ASP A 225 22.41 13.91 -5.39
C ASP A 225 20.97 13.71 -4.91
N THR A 226 20.82 13.31 -3.65
CA THR A 226 19.51 13.06 -3.01
C THR A 226 18.65 14.32 -2.92
N ALA A 227 19.25 15.52 -2.86
CA ALA A 227 18.48 16.77 -2.87
C ALA A 227 17.79 16.95 -4.23
N LYS A 228 18.52 16.74 -5.33
CA LYS A 228 17.96 16.80 -6.68
C LYS A 228 16.91 15.72 -6.92
N VAL A 229 17.15 14.50 -6.43
CA VAL A 229 16.17 13.42 -6.50
C VAL A 229 14.89 13.82 -5.77
N THR A 230 15.00 14.31 -4.55
CA THR A 230 13.85 14.75 -3.75
C THR A 230 13.07 15.86 -4.44
N GLU A 231 13.76 16.96 -4.78
CA GLU A 231 13.14 18.12 -5.41
C GLU A 231 12.47 17.77 -6.75
N GLY A 232 13.16 17.00 -7.59
CA GLY A 232 12.64 16.59 -8.89
C GLY A 232 11.44 15.64 -8.80
N VAL A 233 11.46 14.68 -7.87
CA VAL A 233 10.33 13.77 -7.67
C VAL A 233 9.13 14.50 -7.07
N LEU A 234 9.33 15.30 -6.02
CA LEU A 234 8.23 16.03 -5.38
C LEU A 234 7.64 17.11 -6.29
N GLY A 235 8.45 17.74 -7.16
CA GLY A 235 8.01 18.73 -8.13
C GLY A 235 7.37 18.14 -9.40
N ALA A 236 7.32 16.82 -9.55
CA ALA A 236 6.76 16.16 -10.74
C ALA A 236 5.22 16.20 -10.74
N THR A 237 4.66 17.33 -11.15
CA THR A 237 3.21 17.58 -11.14
C THR A 237 2.40 16.58 -11.99
N PHE A 238 2.99 15.97 -12.99
CA PHE A 238 2.33 14.91 -13.78
C PHE A 238 2.10 13.62 -12.97
N ILE A 239 2.90 13.39 -11.91
CA ILE A 239 2.71 12.27 -10.95
C ILE A 239 1.68 12.65 -9.91
N TRP A 240 1.82 13.84 -9.31
CA TRP A 240 1.09 14.22 -8.10
C TRP A 240 -0.16 15.07 -8.35
N GLY A 241 -0.27 15.70 -9.52
CA GLY A 241 -1.28 16.71 -9.80
C GLY A 241 -0.96 18.10 -9.21
N GLU A 242 0.09 18.21 -8.41
CA GLU A 242 0.54 19.43 -7.73
C GLU A 242 2.04 19.34 -7.40
N ASP A 243 2.65 20.45 -6.98
CA ASP A 243 4.04 20.49 -6.52
C ASP A 243 4.11 20.18 -5.00
N LEU A 244 4.59 18.99 -4.66
CA LEU A 244 4.71 18.56 -3.25
C LEU A 244 5.87 19.25 -2.51
N ASN A 245 6.78 19.93 -3.19
CA ASN A 245 7.80 20.78 -2.55
C ASN A 245 7.18 21.93 -1.75
N LEU A 246 5.94 22.29 -2.05
CA LEU A 246 5.19 23.35 -1.34
C LEU A 246 4.61 22.86 0.01
N ILE A 247 4.65 21.56 0.30
CA ILE A 247 4.22 21.02 1.60
C ILE A 247 5.32 21.30 2.63
N PRO A 248 5.02 22.05 3.71
CA PRO A 248 6.03 22.46 4.67
C PRO A 248 6.83 21.28 5.26
N GLY A 249 8.15 21.32 5.12
CA GLY A 249 9.08 20.33 5.69
C GLY A 249 9.13 18.98 4.96
N LEU A 250 8.28 18.73 3.95
CA LEU A 250 8.21 17.44 3.28
C LEU A 250 9.51 17.10 2.52
N ALA A 251 10.03 18.05 1.74
CA ALA A 251 11.25 17.86 0.98
C ALA A 251 12.45 17.53 1.90
N GLU A 252 12.59 18.27 3.00
CA GLU A 252 13.65 18.05 3.99
C GLU A 252 13.52 16.65 4.63
N ALA A 253 12.31 16.26 5.01
CA ALA A 253 12.04 14.96 5.63
C ALA A 253 12.27 13.78 4.68
N VAL A 254 11.84 13.89 3.42
CA VAL A 254 12.10 12.87 2.37
C VAL A 254 13.59 12.75 2.11
N LYS A 255 14.29 13.88 1.89
CA LYS A 255 15.74 13.87 1.68
C LYS A 255 16.50 13.22 2.84
N LYS A 256 16.17 13.59 4.09
CA LYS A 256 16.75 12.98 5.29
C LYS A 256 16.59 11.46 5.31
N ASN A 257 15.43 10.96 4.93
CA ASN A 257 15.17 9.54 4.86
C ASN A 257 15.95 8.87 3.71
N LEU A 258 16.04 9.50 2.54
CA LEU A 258 16.85 8.99 1.42
C LEU A 258 18.33 8.87 1.82
N ASP A 259 18.89 9.90 2.46
CA ASP A 259 20.28 9.89 2.97
C ASP A 259 20.47 8.76 3.98
N SER A 260 19.57 8.63 4.95
CA SER A 260 19.64 7.58 5.97
C SER A 260 19.53 6.17 5.37
N ILE A 261 18.66 5.96 4.38
CA ILE A 261 18.53 4.66 3.70
C ILE A 261 19.82 4.32 2.95
N GLN A 262 20.45 5.30 2.28
CA GLN A 262 21.71 5.06 1.58
C GLN A 262 22.88 4.80 2.52
N GLU A 263 22.95 5.49 3.66
CA GLU A 263 24.05 5.41 4.62
C GLU A 263 23.95 4.17 5.52
N LYS A 264 22.74 3.91 6.06
CA LYS A 264 22.52 2.93 7.15
C LYS A 264 21.68 1.73 6.73
N GLY A 265 21.05 1.81 5.55
CA GLY A 265 20.10 0.82 5.08
C GLY A 265 18.67 1.04 5.64
N MET A 266 17.73 0.30 5.04
CA MET A 266 16.30 0.49 5.34
C MET A 266 15.93 0.16 6.79
N LEU A 267 16.39 -0.97 7.32
CA LEU A 267 16.02 -1.40 8.68
C LEU A 267 16.46 -0.41 9.76
N GLU A 268 17.67 0.14 9.65
CA GLU A 268 18.16 1.12 10.63
C GLU A 268 17.42 2.45 10.49
N THR A 269 17.03 2.83 9.28
CA THR A 269 16.21 4.02 9.06
C THR A 269 14.81 3.84 9.67
N VAL A 270 14.20 2.67 9.53
CA VAL A 270 12.92 2.34 10.19
C VAL A 270 13.04 2.43 11.71
N LYS A 271 14.09 1.85 12.31
CA LYS A 271 14.31 1.90 13.76
C LYS A 271 14.40 3.33 14.31
N ALA A 272 14.92 4.27 13.51
CA ALA A 272 15.10 5.65 13.93
C ALA A 272 13.79 6.44 14.09
N ILE A 273 12.67 5.93 13.55
CA ILE A 273 11.34 6.56 13.65
C ILE A 273 10.37 5.80 14.57
N LEU A 274 10.79 4.66 15.14
CA LEU A 274 10.01 3.85 16.09
C LEU A 274 10.30 4.24 17.55
#